data_3c9d5c5703c660cb21bc8ac29e4f2fe3
#
_entry.id   3c9d5c5703c660cb21bc8ac29e4f2fe3
#
_cell.length_a   1.000
_cell.length_b   1.000
_cell.length_c   1.000
_cell.angle_alpha   90.00
_cell.angle_beta   90.00
_cell.angle_gamma   90.00
#
_symmetry.space_group_name_H-M   'P 1'
#
loop_
_entity.id
_entity.type
_entity.pdbx_description
1 polymer ?
#
loop_
_entity_poly.entity_id
_entity_poly.type
_entity_poly.pdbx_seq_one_letter_code
_entity_poly.pdbx_strand_id
1 'polypeptide(L)'
;HRCCRRQRQMCIRDRQKVGKEGVITVEEAKSLDTELDVVEGMMFDRGYLSPYFVTNAEKMITELGDCYVLLHEKKLSSLQPMLPLLESIVQSTKPLLIIAEDIEGEALATLVVNKLRGGLKIAAVKAPGFGDRRKAMLEDIAILTGGQVISEDLGIKLENVNLEMLGTAKRVVVDKENTTIVQGAGKKKDIEGRCNQIRAQIEETTSDYDREKLQERLAKLAGGVAVIRVGGATEVEVKEKKDRVEDAMHATRAAVEEGIVPGGGSALAYATNSLKSVKTAN
;
A
#
# COMPACT_ATOMS: atom_id res chain seq x y z
N HIS A 1 -8.33 -22.00 -20.31
CA HIS A 1 -6.92 -21.68 -20.63
C HIS A 1 -6.70 -20.44 -21.52
N ARG A 2 -7.56 -20.13 -22.51
CA ARG A 2 -7.41 -18.93 -23.35
C ARG A 2 -7.75 -17.63 -22.59
N CYS A 3 -8.71 -17.66 -21.69
CA CYS A 3 -9.13 -16.50 -20.89
C CYS A 3 -8.02 -16.04 -19.93
N CYS A 4 -7.43 -16.96 -19.17
CA CYS A 4 -6.31 -16.66 -18.26
C CYS A 4 -5.08 -16.10 -18.99
N ARG A 5 -4.83 -16.52 -20.25
CA ARG A 5 -3.71 -16.02 -21.04
C ARG A 5 -3.89 -14.55 -21.42
N ARG A 6 -5.10 -14.11 -21.78
CA ARG A 6 -5.41 -12.70 -22.09
C ARG A 6 -5.26 -11.81 -20.85
N GLN A 7 -5.74 -12.29 -19.71
CA GLN A 7 -5.64 -11.56 -18.44
C GLN A 7 -4.18 -11.39 -17.99
N ARG A 8 -3.34 -12.44 -18.09
CA ARG A 8 -1.90 -12.34 -17.82
C ARG A 8 -1.20 -11.38 -18.77
N GLN A 9 -1.53 -11.38 -20.06
CA GLN A 9 -0.97 -10.42 -21.02
C GLN A 9 -1.37 -8.97 -20.69
N MET A 10 -2.58 -8.75 -20.20
CA MET A 10 -3.05 -7.46 -19.70
C MET A 10 -2.21 -7.03 -18.50
N CYS A 11 -2.10 -7.85 -17.46
CA CYS A 11 -1.31 -7.55 -16.27
C CYS A 11 0.18 -7.28 -16.58
N ILE A 12 0.79 -8.02 -17.52
CA ILE A 12 2.17 -7.78 -17.96
C ILE A 12 2.30 -6.41 -18.62
N ARG A 13 1.37 -6.04 -19.51
CA ARG A 13 1.36 -4.74 -20.19
C ARG A 13 1.14 -3.60 -19.19
N ASP A 14 0.27 -3.80 -18.21
CA ASP A 14 -0.05 -2.81 -17.19
C ASP A 14 1.12 -2.60 -16.26
N ARG A 15 1.85 -3.66 -15.90
CA ARG A 15 3.11 -3.56 -15.17
C ARG A 15 4.19 -2.81 -15.95
N GLN A 16 4.21 -2.89 -17.27
CA GLN A 16 5.12 -2.09 -18.09
C GLN A 16 4.81 -0.58 -18.03
N LYS A 17 3.54 -0.20 -17.81
CA LYS A 17 3.14 1.22 -17.68
C LYS A 17 3.54 1.82 -16.34
N VAL A 18 3.43 1.09 -15.24
CA VAL A 18 3.76 1.56 -13.88
C VAL A 18 5.19 1.21 -13.44
N GLY A 19 5.93 0.45 -14.25
CA GLY A 19 7.31 0.04 -13.94
C GLY A 19 7.39 -1.19 -13.02
N LYS A 20 8.63 -1.59 -12.68
CA LYS A 20 8.89 -2.80 -11.86
C LYS A 20 8.33 -2.66 -10.44
N GLU A 21 8.44 -1.48 -9.86
CA GLU A 21 7.99 -1.15 -8.50
C GLU A 21 6.53 -0.65 -8.44
N GLY A 22 5.89 -0.45 -9.62
CA GLY A 22 4.51 0.00 -9.70
C GLY A 22 3.53 -1.04 -9.16
N VAL A 23 2.47 -0.58 -8.52
CA VAL A 23 1.44 -1.41 -7.90
C VAL A 23 0.24 -1.52 -8.80
N ILE A 24 -0.37 -2.71 -8.84
CA ILE A 24 -1.63 -2.95 -9.55
C ILE A 24 -2.67 -3.32 -8.51
N THR A 25 -3.81 -2.64 -8.54
CA THR A 25 -4.99 -2.96 -7.72
C THR A 25 -6.18 -3.27 -8.61
N VAL A 26 -7.13 -4.05 -8.10
CA VAL A 26 -8.34 -4.44 -8.83
C VAL A 26 -9.56 -3.91 -8.10
N GLU A 27 -10.43 -3.23 -8.83
CA GLU A 27 -11.68 -2.67 -8.31
C GLU A 27 -12.87 -3.12 -9.16
N GLU A 28 -14.06 -3.04 -8.58
CA GLU A 28 -15.31 -3.26 -9.30
C GLU A 28 -15.71 -1.97 -10.01
N ALA A 29 -16.00 -2.08 -11.32
CA ALA A 29 -16.56 -0.98 -12.09
C ALA A 29 -18.08 -1.02 -12.06
N LYS A 30 -18.67 0.17 -12.21
CA LYS A 30 -20.12 0.30 -12.48
C LYS A 30 -20.44 0.24 -13.98
N SER A 31 -19.41 0.11 -14.82
CA SER A 31 -19.52 0.03 -16.30
C SER A 31 -19.50 -1.44 -16.75
N LEU A 32 -19.91 -1.68 -17.99
CA LEU A 32 -19.84 -3.01 -18.63
C LEU A 32 -18.40 -3.39 -19.02
N ASP A 33 -17.57 -2.40 -19.32
CA ASP A 33 -16.22 -2.59 -19.81
C ASP A 33 -15.20 -2.56 -18.66
N THR A 34 -14.11 -3.30 -18.85
CA THR A 34 -12.96 -3.28 -17.95
C THR A 34 -12.00 -2.18 -18.39
N GLU A 35 -11.69 -1.25 -17.49
CA GLU A 35 -10.83 -0.10 -17.72
C GLU A 35 -9.57 -0.18 -16.87
N LEU A 36 -8.49 0.43 -17.36
CA LEU A 36 -7.24 0.60 -16.64
C LEU A 36 -6.94 2.07 -16.46
N ASP A 37 -6.91 2.52 -15.23
CA ASP A 37 -6.48 3.86 -14.86
C ASP A 37 -5.16 3.80 -14.12
N VAL A 38 -4.26 4.75 -14.40
CA VAL A 38 -3.05 4.98 -13.59
C VAL A 38 -3.28 6.24 -12.77
N VAL A 39 -3.26 6.08 -11.46
CA VAL A 39 -3.52 7.14 -10.50
C VAL A 39 -2.30 7.35 -9.61
N GLU A 40 -2.20 8.56 -9.03
CA GLU A 40 -1.20 8.83 -8.01
C GLU A 40 -1.46 7.93 -6.81
N GLY A 41 -0.42 7.27 -6.35
CA GLY A 41 -0.52 6.31 -5.24
C GLY A 41 0.82 5.69 -4.94
N MET A 42 0.89 4.97 -3.82
CA MET A 42 2.12 4.34 -3.35
C MET A 42 1.82 3.11 -2.52
N MET A 43 2.66 2.10 -2.62
CA MET A 43 2.68 0.96 -1.72
C MET A 43 3.96 0.95 -0.90
N PHE A 44 3.85 0.55 0.36
CA PHE A 44 5.01 0.30 1.22
C PHE A 44 4.81 -0.98 2.06
N ASP A 45 5.93 -1.58 2.43
CA ASP A 45 6.01 -2.90 3.05
C ASP A 45 5.76 -2.79 4.57
N ARG A 46 4.56 -2.45 4.97
CA ARG A 46 4.05 -2.46 6.34
C ARG A 46 2.57 -2.73 6.33
N GLY A 47 2.15 -3.76 7.03
CA GLY A 47 0.75 -4.12 7.20
C GLY A 47 0.13 -3.58 8.48
N TYR A 48 -1.10 -3.99 8.76
CA TYR A 48 -1.83 -3.55 9.97
C TYR A 48 -1.16 -4.05 11.26
N LEU A 49 -1.18 -3.20 12.29
CA LEU A 49 -0.62 -3.51 13.60
C LEU A 49 -1.43 -4.55 14.38
N SER A 50 -2.69 -4.71 14.05
CA SER A 50 -3.58 -5.67 14.72
C SER A 50 -4.59 -6.26 13.72
N PRO A 51 -4.82 -7.60 13.77
CA PRO A 51 -5.86 -8.25 12.96
C PRO A 51 -7.27 -7.70 13.22
N TYR A 52 -7.49 -7.07 14.37
CA TYR A 52 -8.76 -6.44 14.69
C TYR A 52 -9.09 -5.23 13.81
N PHE A 53 -8.11 -4.67 13.07
CA PHE A 53 -8.37 -3.62 12.08
C PHE A 53 -8.95 -4.14 10.76
N VAL A 54 -8.97 -5.44 10.54
CA VAL A 54 -9.52 -6.05 9.33
C VAL A 54 -11.01 -5.68 9.15
N THR A 55 -11.35 -5.25 7.94
CA THR A 55 -12.73 -4.95 7.53
C THR A 55 -13.33 -6.05 6.66
N ASN A 56 -12.48 -6.76 5.89
CA ASN A 56 -12.88 -7.91 5.08
C ASN A 56 -12.17 -9.17 5.61
N ALA A 57 -12.91 -9.98 6.37
CA ALA A 57 -12.39 -11.18 7.01
C ALA A 57 -12.02 -12.29 6.00
N GLU A 58 -12.69 -12.37 4.85
CA GLU A 58 -12.39 -13.39 3.83
C GLU A 58 -11.01 -13.20 3.20
N LYS A 59 -10.65 -11.94 2.91
CA LYS A 59 -9.37 -11.57 2.31
C LYS A 59 -8.32 -11.15 3.35
N MET A 60 -8.69 -11.04 4.62
CA MET A 60 -7.83 -10.55 5.72
C MET A 60 -7.21 -9.17 5.41
N ILE A 61 -7.99 -8.27 4.83
CA ILE A 61 -7.57 -6.91 4.47
C ILE A 61 -8.41 -5.87 5.18
N THR A 62 -7.84 -4.69 5.35
CA THR A 62 -8.52 -3.47 5.80
C THR A 62 -8.68 -2.54 4.61
N GLU A 63 -9.91 -2.22 4.25
CA GLU A 63 -10.21 -1.24 3.21
C GLU A 63 -10.83 0.01 3.83
N LEU A 64 -10.26 1.18 3.53
CA LEU A 64 -10.74 2.49 3.95
C LEU A 64 -11.00 3.33 2.70
N GLY A 65 -12.24 3.79 2.52
CA GLY A 65 -12.64 4.67 1.43
C GLY A 65 -12.77 6.12 1.90
N ASP A 66 -12.31 7.09 1.10
CA ASP A 66 -12.34 8.53 1.40
C ASP A 66 -11.81 8.87 2.80
N CYS A 67 -10.62 8.37 3.12
CA CYS A 67 -10.05 8.39 4.47
C CYS A 67 -9.08 9.55 4.70
N TYR A 68 -8.98 9.96 5.96
CA TYR A 68 -7.90 10.80 6.46
C TYR A 68 -6.65 9.97 6.72
N VAL A 69 -5.48 10.57 6.54
CA VAL A 69 -4.17 9.95 6.81
C VAL A 69 -3.41 10.83 7.80
N LEU A 70 -3.17 10.31 8.99
CA LEU A 70 -2.33 10.92 10.00
C LEU A 70 -0.92 10.36 9.92
N LEU A 71 0.07 11.23 9.75
CA LEU A 71 1.48 10.89 9.67
C LEU A 71 2.18 11.39 10.92
N HIS A 72 2.67 10.48 11.77
CA HIS A 72 3.35 10.82 13.00
C HIS A 72 4.77 10.23 13.02
N GLU A 73 5.75 11.08 13.33
CA GLU A 73 7.15 10.67 13.28
C GLU A 73 7.55 9.73 14.41
N LYS A 74 7.01 9.96 15.62
CA LYS A 74 7.36 9.24 16.85
C LYS A 74 6.39 8.11 17.16
N LYS A 75 6.70 7.35 18.20
CA LYS A 75 5.81 6.33 18.77
C LYS A 75 4.60 6.94 19.44
N LEU A 76 3.46 6.28 19.30
CA LEU A 76 2.22 6.62 19.99
C LEU A 76 1.97 5.60 21.11
N SER A 77 2.22 6.00 22.35
CA SER A 77 1.95 5.19 23.55
C SER A 77 0.67 5.61 24.28
N SER A 78 0.22 6.86 24.08
CA SER A 78 -1.02 7.39 24.67
C SER A 78 -1.84 8.11 23.61
N LEU A 79 -3.19 7.99 23.68
CA LEU A 79 -4.13 8.68 22.80
C LEU A 79 -4.62 10.03 23.37
N GLN A 80 -4.27 10.36 24.60
CA GLN A 80 -4.69 11.60 25.27
C GLN A 80 -4.47 12.83 24.40
N PRO A 81 -3.27 13.03 23.79
CA PRO A 81 -3.02 14.20 22.94
C PRO A 81 -3.84 14.22 21.65
N MET A 82 -4.36 13.06 21.23
CA MET A 82 -5.14 12.91 19.99
C MET A 82 -6.67 13.00 20.22
N LEU A 83 -7.15 13.06 21.44
CA LEU A 83 -8.60 13.02 21.71
C LEU A 83 -9.37 14.10 20.94
N PRO A 84 -8.96 15.39 20.88
CA PRO A 84 -9.67 16.40 20.13
C PRO A 84 -9.74 16.09 18.61
N LEU A 85 -8.66 15.53 18.06
CA LEU A 85 -8.61 15.12 16.67
C LEU A 85 -9.55 13.95 16.41
N LEU A 86 -9.54 12.92 17.27
CA LEU A 86 -10.41 11.75 17.15
C LEU A 86 -11.89 12.14 17.25
N GLU A 87 -12.27 13.06 18.12
CA GLU A 87 -13.63 13.60 18.22
C GLU A 87 -14.05 14.29 16.90
N SER A 88 -13.17 15.10 16.31
CA SER A 88 -13.41 15.75 15.03
C SER A 88 -13.58 14.73 13.88
N ILE A 89 -12.81 13.64 13.91
CA ILE A 89 -12.90 12.55 12.92
C ILE A 89 -14.23 11.79 13.09
N VAL A 90 -14.66 11.50 14.33
CA VAL A 90 -15.95 10.87 14.58
C VAL A 90 -17.09 11.74 14.01
N GLN A 91 -17.04 13.05 14.22
CA GLN A 91 -18.02 13.98 13.67
C GLN A 91 -18.02 14.00 12.12
N SER A 92 -16.86 13.85 11.50
CA SER A 92 -16.74 13.81 10.03
C SER A 92 -17.22 12.50 9.41
N THR A 93 -17.40 11.43 10.21
CA THR A 93 -17.77 10.06 9.79
C THR A 93 -16.79 9.40 8.83
N LYS A 94 -15.68 10.04 8.49
CA LYS A 94 -14.66 9.51 7.59
C LYS A 94 -13.70 8.57 8.34
N PRO A 95 -13.21 7.53 7.65
CA PRO A 95 -12.19 6.66 8.20
C PRO A 95 -10.86 7.39 8.43
N LEU A 96 -10.06 6.86 9.36
CA LEU A 96 -8.71 7.34 9.64
C LEU A 96 -7.68 6.23 9.47
N LEU A 97 -6.62 6.51 8.71
CA LEU A 97 -5.38 5.73 8.71
C LEU A 97 -4.35 6.45 9.57
N ILE A 98 -3.78 5.77 10.56
CA ILE A 98 -2.65 6.28 11.34
C ILE A 98 -1.38 5.58 10.87
N ILE A 99 -0.39 6.38 10.47
CA ILE A 99 0.96 5.92 10.13
C ILE A 99 1.91 6.55 11.14
N ALA A 100 2.48 5.74 12.05
CA ALA A 100 3.39 6.21 13.07
C ALA A 100 4.62 5.29 13.16
N GLU A 101 5.68 5.74 13.82
CA GLU A 101 6.85 4.88 14.08
C GLU A 101 6.43 3.54 14.69
N ASP A 102 5.62 3.60 15.73
CA ASP A 102 4.97 2.46 16.36
C ASP A 102 3.74 2.93 17.14
N ILE A 103 2.79 2.02 17.39
CA ILE A 103 1.64 2.27 18.26
C ILE A 103 1.57 1.12 19.24
N GLU A 104 1.82 1.40 20.50
CA GLU A 104 2.03 0.37 21.53
C GLU A 104 1.06 0.57 22.71
N GLY A 105 0.94 -0.49 23.52
CA GLY A 105 0.31 -0.45 24.83
C GLY A 105 -1.14 0.02 24.82
N GLU A 106 -1.44 1.02 25.64
CA GLU A 106 -2.77 1.57 25.86
C GLU A 106 -3.35 2.20 24.61
N ALA A 107 -2.51 2.86 23.79
CA ALA A 107 -2.96 3.51 22.57
C ALA A 107 -3.54 2.49 21.58
N LEU A 108 -2.83 1.41 21.30
CA LEU A 108 -3.30 0.36 20.40
C LEU A 108 -4.57 -0.31 20.91
N ALA A 109 -4.60 -0.66 22.21
CA ALA A 109 -5.76 -1.31 22.83
C ALA A 109 -7.01 -0.42 22.73
N THR A 110 -6.87 0.87 23.00
CA THR A 110 -7.97 1.84 22.95
C THR A 110 -8.49 2.02 21.52
N LEU A 111 -7.60 2.09 20.51
CA LEU A 111 -8.01 2.17 19.09
C LEU A 111 -8.80 0.92 18.67
N VAL A 112 -8.33 -0.27 19.05
CA VAL A 112 -9.01 -1.54 18.77
C VAL A 112 -10.39 -1.58 19.43
N VAL A 113 -10.49 -1.23 20.71
CA VAL A 113 -11.78 -1.21 21.44
C VAL A 113 -12.77 -0.24 20.79
N ASN A 114 -12.34 0.97 20.43
CA ASN A 114 -13.20 1.96 19.80
C ASN A 114 -13.66 1.50 18.39
N LYS A 115 -12.81 0.83 17.64
CA LYS A 115 -13.20 0.23 16.35
C LYS A 115 -14.23 -0.88 16.56
N LEU A 116 -14.01 -1.80 17.50
CA LEU A 116 -14.93 -2.91 17.78
C LEU A 116 -16.31 -2.43 18.26
N ARG A 117 -16.36 -1.31 18.98
CA ARG A 117 -17.60 -0.65 19.39
C ARG A 117 -18.30 0.08 18.23
N GLY A 118 -17.71 0.12 17.05
CA GLY A 118 -18.28 0.80 15.87
C GLY A 118 -18.20 2.32 15.91
N GLY A 119 -17.53 2.90 16.91
CA GLY A 119 -17.42 4.36 17.07
C GLY A 119 -16.42 5.00 16.09
N LEU A 120 -15.42 4.25 15.66
CA LEU A 120 -14.35 4.74 14.77
C LEU A 120 -14.06 3.74 13.66
N LYS A 121 -14.01 4.21 12.42
CA LYS A 121 -13.45 3.46 11.29
C LYS A 121 -11.96 3.79 11.19
N ILE A 122 -11.10 2.97 11.77
CA ILE A 122 -9.69 3.27 11.90
C ILE A 122 -8.82 2.07 11.55
N ALA A 123 -7.65 2.35 10.99
CA ALA A 123 -6.55 1.41 10.86
C ALA A 123 -5.24 2.06 11.31
N ALA A 124 -4.33 1.25 11.80
CA ALA A 124 -3.04 1.68 12.27
C ALA A 124 -1.94 0.81 11.66
N VAL A 125 -0.92 1.45 11.11
CA VAL A 125 0.24 0.81 10.48
C VAL A 125 1.54 1.45 10.95
N LYS A 126 2.63 0.69 10.88
CA LYS A 126 3.97 1.23 11.14
C LYS A 126 4.47 2.03 9.95
N ALA A 127 5.18 3.12 10.23
CA ALA A 127 5.87 3.88 9.20
C ALA A 127 6.97 3.01 8.54
N PRO A 128 7.13 3.10 7.21
CA PRO A 128 8.16 2.37 6.50
C PRO A 128 9.55 2.94 6.75
N GLY A 129 10.58 2.09 6.76
CA GLY A 129 11.97 2.48 6.97
C GLY A 129 12.36 2.70 8.44
N PHE A 130 13.58 3.15 8.64
CA PHE A 130 14.19 3.43 9.95
C PHE A 130 14.99 4.73 9.91
N GLY A 131 15.08 5.45 11.04
CA GLY A 131 15.85 6.69 11.17
C GLY A 131 15.46 7.75 10.14
N ASP A 132 16.43 8.38 9.48
CA ASP A 132 16.21 9.45 8.51
C ASP A 132 15.44 8.98 7.27
N ARG A 133 15.59 7.69 6.88
CA ARG A 133 14.81 7.11 5.77
C ARG A 133 13.33 7.07 6.09
N ARG A 134 12.96 6.80 7.36
CA ARG A 134 11.56 6.83 7.80
C ARG A 134 10.98 8.23 7.68
N LYS A 135 11.74 9.26 8.13
CA LYS A 135 11.33 10.67 7.97
C LYS A 135 11.08 11.01 6.51
N ALA A 136 12.03 10.65 5.65
CA ALA A 136 11.93 10.89 4.22
C ALA A 136 10.74 10.17 3.56
N MET A 137 10.44 8.93 3.97
CA MET A 137 9.26 8.19 3.49
C MET A 137 7.95 8.80 3.99
N LEU A 138 7.90 9.24 5.24
CA LEU A 138 6.72 9.94 5.77
C LEU A 138 6.46 11.26 5.03
N GLU A 139 7.51 12.02 4.69
CA GLU A 139 7.40 13.21 3.85
C GLU A 139 6.86 12.90 2.44
N ASP A 140 7.32 11.79 1.83
CA ASP A 140 6.82 11.37 0.53
C ASP A 140 5.33 11.02 0.58
N ILE A 141 4.89 10.33 1.64
CA ILE A 141 3.48 10.01 1.87
C ILE A 141 2.68 11.30 2.16
N ALA A 142 3.24 12.27 2.89
CA ALA A 142 2.61 13.56 3.15
C ALA A 142 2.35 14.33 1.83
N ILE A 143 3.35 14.41 0.97
CA ILE A 143 3.23 15.06 -0.34
C ILE A 143 2.20 14.34 -1.21
N LEU A 144 2.19 13.00 -1.20
CA LEU A 144 1.24 12.19 -1.95
C LEU A 144 -0.21 12.39 -1.49
N THR A 145 -0.41 12.50 -0.17
CA THR A 145 -1.76 12.62 0.41
C THR A 145 -2.20 14.07 0.63
N GLY A 146 -1.29 15.04 0.39
CA GLY A 146 -1.55 16.46 0.60
C GLY A 146 -1.64 16.86 2.07
N GLY A 147 -1.09 16.05 2.98
CA GLY A 147 -1.03 16.31 4.42
C GLY A 147 0.34 16.81 4.87
N GLN A 148 0.53 16.80 6.19
CA GLN A 148 1.78 17.19 6.83
C GLN A 148 2.26 16.08 7.77
N VAL A 149 3.57 15.93 7.92
CA VAL A 149 4.16 15.04 8.93
C VAL A 149 4.11 15.76 10.28
N ILE A 150 3.48 15.12 11.25
CA ILE A 150 3.41 15.63 12.62
C ILE A 150 4.69 15.24 13.34
N SER A 151 5.56 16.22 13.53
CA SER A 151 6.85 16.08 14.19
C SER A 151 7.04 17.19 15.20
N GLU A 152 7.51 16.86 16.39
CA GLU A 152 7.89 17.83 17.41
C GLU A 152 9.13 18.62 16.98
N ASP A 153 10.00 18.06 16.15
CA ASP A 153 11.17 18.73 15.60
C ASP A 153 10.76 19.90 14.69
N LEU A 154 9.59 19.79 14.06
CA LEU A 154 8.96 20.88 13.28
C LEU A 154 8.09 21.81 14.14
N GLY A 155 8.07 21.62 15.46
CA GLY A 155 7.26 22.41 16.38
C GLY A 155 5.77 22.06 16.42
N ILE A 156 5.36 20.99 15.72
CA ILE A 156 3.96 20.56 15.64
C ILE A 156 3.70 19.50 16.71
N LYS A 157 2.97 19.88 17.75
CA LYS A 157 2.52 18.95 18.79
C LYS A 157 1.23 18.26 18.35
N LEU A 158 1.07 17.00 18.75
CA LEU A 158 -0.08 16.17 18.41
C LEU A 158 -1.43 16.76 18.90
N GLU A 159 -1.38 17.54 20.00
CA GLU A 159 -2.54 18.23 20.58
C GLU A 159 -3.10 19.37 19.70
N ASN A 160 -2.25 19.93 18.84
CA ASN A 160 -2.59 21.06 17.97
C ASN A 160 -2.94 20.64 16.55
N VAL A 161 -3.03 19.32 16.29
CA VAL A 161 -3.36 18.79 14.96
C VAL A 161 -4.83 18.97 14.67
N ASN A 162 -5.14 19.56 13.53
CA ASN A 162 -6.50 19.72 13.02
C ASN A 162 -6.69 18.89 11.72
N LEU A 163 -7.94 18.81 11.25
CA LEU A 163 -8.27 18.04 10.05
C LEU A 163 -7.58 18.54 8.77
N GLU A 164 -7.23 19.82 8.69
CA GLU A 164 -6.56 20.41 7.53
C GLU A 164 -5.10 19.98 7.38
N MET A 165 -4.47 19.56 8.49
CA MET A 165 -3.10 19.05 8.50
C MET A 165 -3.02 17.58 8.10
N LEU A 166 -4.15 16.87 8.12
CA LEU A 166 -4.23 15.46 7.72
C LEU A 166 -4.16 15.34 6.20
N GLY A 167 -3.45 14.32 5.73
CA GLY A 167 -3.57 13.89 4.35
C GLY A 167 -4.94 13.25 4.08
N THR A 168 -5.30 13.17 2.82
CA THR A 168 -6.50 12.43 2.39
C THR A 168 -6.19 11.50 1.24
N ALA A 169 -6.86 10.36 1.20
CA ALA A 169 -6.78 9.40 0.12
C ALA A 169 -8.16 8.86 -0.21
N LYS A 170 -8.39 8.61 -1.49
CA LYS A 170 -9.68 8.07 -1.95
C LYS A 170 -9.88 6.62 -1.49
N ARG A 171 -8.80 5.85 -1.47
CA ARG A 171 -8.83 4.48 -0.98
C ARG A 171 -7.48 4.09 -0.38
N VAL A 172 -7.54 3.37 0.73
CA VAL A 172 -6.37 2.71 1.32
C VAL A 172 -6.71 1.24 1.53
N VAL A 173 -5.80 0.39 1.12
CA VAL A 173 -5.87 -1.06 1.32
C VAL A 173 -4.67 -1.48 2.17
N VAL A 174 -4.94 -2.09 3.31
CA VAL A 174 -3.90 -2.61 4.22
C VAL A 174 -4.08 -4.11 4.33
N ASP A 175 -3.09 -4.85 3.95
CA ASP A 175 -2.99 -6.28 4.19
C ASP A 175 -2.04 -6.59 5.37
N LYS A 176 -1.68 -7.84 5.56
CA LYS A 176 -0.80 -8.27 6.66
C LYS A 176 0.63 -7.72 6.52
N GLU A 177 1.09 -7.46 5.32
CA GLU A 177 2.49 -7.12 5.01
C GLU A 177 2.64 -5.75 4.34
N ASN A 178 1.60 -5.28 3.65
CA ASN A 178 1.68 -4.08 2.82
C ASN A 178 0.54 -3.10 3.10
N THR A 179 0.82 -1.84 2.83
CA THR A 179 -0.18 -0.77 2.79
C THR A 179 -0.11 -0.08 1.43
N THR A 180 -1.24 -0.03 0.75
CA THR A 180 -1.40 0.63 -0.55
C THR A 180 -2.30 1.84 -0.42
N ILE A 181 -1.78 3.01 -0.73
CA ILE A 181 -2.53 4.27 -0.81
C ILE A 181 -2.85 4.51 -2.28
N VAL A 182 -4.13 4.64 -2.60
CA VAL A 182 -4.63 4.86 -3.96
C VAL A 182 -5.27 6.23 -4.05
N GLN A 183 -4.83 7.02 -5.00
CA GLN A 183 -5.34 8.35 -5.28
C GLN A 183 -5.32 9.26 -4.05
N GLY A 184 -4.11 9.65 -3.64
CA GLY A 184 -3.90 10.70 -2.64
C GLY A 184 -4.33 12.07 -3.18
N ALA A 185 -4.65 13.00 -2.27
CA ALA A 185 -5.06 14.37 -2.63
C ALA A 185 -3.89 15.33 -2.89
N GLY A 186 -2.66 14.83 -2.90
CA GLY A 186 -1.47 15.62 -3.20
C GLY A 186 -1.50 16.23 -4.59
N LYS A 187 -0.95 17.43 -4.73
CA LYS A 187 -0.86 18.09 -6.03
C LYS A 187 0.22 17.42 -6.88
N LYS A 188 -0.10 17.10 -8.11
CA LYS A 188 0.80 16.48 -9.08
C LYS A 188 2.15 17.22 -9.22
N LYS A 189 2.11 18.55 -9.20
CA LYS A 189 3.29 19.42 -9.22
C LYS A 189 4.24 19.18 -8.04
N ASP A 190 3.69 18.98 -6.85
CA ASP A 190 4.47 18.78 -5.63
C ASP A 190 5.10 17.38 -5.64
N ILE A 191 4.37 16.38 -6.13
CA ILE A 191 4.87 15.01 -6.34
C ILE A 191 6.01 15.00 -7.37
N GLU A 192 5.84 15.67 -8.51
CA GLU A 192 6.89 15.82 -9.53
C GLU A 192 8.11 16.56 -9.00
N GLY A 193 7.92 17.64 -8.22
CA GLY A 193 8.98 18.36 -7.53
C GLY A 193 9.77 17.44 -6.59
N ARG A 194 9.07 16.62 -5.81
CA ARG A 194 9.70 15.63 -4.91
C ARG A 194 10.48 14.57 -5.69
N CYS A 195 9.93 14.05 -6.77
CA CYS A 195 10.63 13.11 -7.64
C CYS A 195 11.94 13.70 -8.19
N ASN A 196 11.93 14.98 -8.57
CA ASN A 196 13.14 15.67 -9.05
C ASN A 196 14.18 15.85 -7.94
N GLN A 197 13.77 16.16 -6.70
CA GLN A 197 14.67 16.20 -5.55
C GLN A 197 15.34 14.85 -5.30
N ILE A 198 14.57 13.75 -5.36
CA ILE A 198 15.13 12.40 -5.18
C ILE A 198 16.10 12.07 -6.32
N ARG A 199 15.82 12.46 -7.58
CA ARG A 199 16.75 12.28 -8.71
C ARG A 199 18.07 13.00 -8.48
N ALA A 200 18.03 14.24 -8.02
CA ALA A 200 19.25 14.99 -7.68
C ALA A 200 20.06 14.28 -6.58
N GLN A 201 19.38 13.78 -5.54
CA GLN A 201 20.05 13.00 -4.48
C GLN A 201 20.70 11.70 -5.00
N ILE A 202 20.11 11.05 -6.00
CA ILE A 202 20.67 9.85 -6.65
C ILE A 202 21.98 10.20 -7.38
N GLU A 203 22.04 11.37 -8.02
CA GLU A 203 23.25 11.84 -8.73
C GLU A 203 24.37 12.28 -7.77
N GLU A 204 24.00 12.88 -6.63
CA GLU A 204 24.97 13.37 -5.64
C GLU A 204 25.55 12.26 -4.75
N THR A 205 24.82 11.15 -4.55
CA THR A 205 25.25 10.10 -3.63
C THR A 205 26.41 9.28 -4.18
N THR A 206 27.41 9.06 -3.34
CA THR A 206 28.58 8.23 -3.65
C THR A 206 28.41 6.77 -3.19
N SER A 207 27.43 6.48 -2.37
CA SER A 207 27.13 5.14 -1.84
C SER A 207 26.21 4.39 -2.80
N ASP A 208 26.62 3.24 -3.29
CA ASP A 208 25.80 2.39 -4.16
C ASP A 208 24.54 1.89 -3.43
N TYR A 209 24.67 1.58 -2.14
CA TYR A 209 23.53 1.17 -1.32
C TYR A 209 22.50 2.29 -1.16
N ASP A 210 22.93 3.52 -0.90
CA ASP A 210 22.00 4.65 -0.77
C ASP A 210 21.38 5.01 -2.12
N ARG A 211 22.15 4.89 -3.20
CA ARG A 211 21.65 5.05 -4.58
C ARG A 211 20.52 4.06 -4.88
N GLU A 212 20.71 2.78 -4.55
CA GLU A 212 19.69 1.75 -4.73
C GLU A 212 18.41 2.08 -3.94
N LYS A 213 18.54 2.47 -2.67
CA LYS A 213 17.40 2.83 -1.82
C LYS A 213 16.66 4.11 -2.27
N LEU A 214 17.39 5.08 -2.79
CA LEU A 214 16.78 6.27 -3.41
C LEU A 214 16.05 5.92 -4.71
N GLN A 215 16.59 5.00 -5.52
CA GLN A 215 15.93 4.51 -6.72
C GLN A 215 14.64 3.75 -6.42
N GLU A 216 14.63 2.86 -5.41
CA GLU A 216 13.42 2.19 -4.93
C GLU A 216 12.35 3.21 -4.50
N ARG A 217 12.76 4.24 -3.74
CA ARG A 217 11.87 5.29 -3.25
C ARG A 217 11.29 6.12 -4.39
N LEU A 218 12.14 6.49 -5.36
CA LEU A 218 11.69 7.19 -6.57
C LEU A 218 10.68 6.36 -7.37
N ALA A 219 10.96 5.08 -7.55
CA ALA A 219 10.09 4.19 -8.30
C ALA A 219 8.71 4.00 -7.62
N LYS A 220 8.69 3.92 -6.28
CA LYS A 220 7.44 3.85 -5.50
C LYS A 220 6.59 5.12 -5.62
N LEU A 221 7.23 6.30 -5.64
CA LEU A 221 6.53 7.58 -5.73
C LEU A 221 6.12 7.92 -7.16
N ALA A 222 7.01 7.70 -8.15
CA ALA A 222 6.79 8.06 -9.54
C ALA A 222 5.94 7.02 -10.31
N GLY A 223 5.96 5.76 -9.88
CA GLY A 223 5.25 4.66 -10.55
C GLY A 223 3.73 4.75 -10.45
N GLY A 224 3.21 5.36 -9.39
CA GLY A 224 1.78 5.42 -9.12
C GLY A 224 1.16 4.04 -8.86
N VAL A 225 -0.15 3.98 -8.92
CA VAL A 225 -0.95 2.74 -8.79
C VAL A 225 -1.80 2.55 -10.05
N ALA A 226 -1.66 1.40 -10.70
CA ALA A 226 -2.56 0.99 -11.77
C ALA A 226 -3.83 0.38 -11.16
N VAL A 227 -4.98 0.97 -11.43
CA VAL A 227 -6.28 0.49 -10.96
C VAL A 227 -7.00 -0.18 -12.13
N ILE A 228 -7.17 -1.50 -12.06
CA ILE A 228 -7.96 -2.26 -13.02
C ILE A 228 -9.41 -2.27 -12.51
N ARG A 229 -10.29 -1.51 -13.16
CA ARG A 229 -11.71 -1.50 -12.88
C ARG A 229 -12.40 -2.55 -13.73
N VAL A 230 -12.86 -3.61 -13.08
CA VAL A 230 -13.48 -4.76 -13.76
C VAL A 230 -14.97 -4.52 -13.93
N GLY A 231 -15.42 -4.46 -15.20
CA GLY A 231 -16.82 -4.31 -15.56
C GLY A 231 -17.49 -5.62 -15.94
N GLY A 232 -18.82 -5.62 -15.87
CA GLY A 232 -19.66 -6.77 -16.25
C GLY A 232 -21.15 -6.44 -16.23
N ALA A 233 -21.95 -7.31 -16.81
CA ALA A 233 -23.39 -7.14 -16.91
C ALA A 233 -24.12 -7.46 -15.58
N THR A 234 -23.54 -8.27 -14.70
CA THR A 234 -24.10 -8.66 -13.41
C THR A 234 -23.02 -8.60 -12.32
N GLU A 235 -23.43 -8.40 -11.08
CA GLU A 235 -22.52 -8.41 -9.93
C GLU A 235 -21.74 -9.72 -9.79
N VAL A 236 -22.39 -10.85 -10.09
CA VAL A 236 -21.74 -12.17 -10.05
C VAL A 236 -20.65 -12.27 -11.11
N GLU A 237 -20.91 -11.79 -12.33
CA GLU A 237 -19.92 -11.77 -13.39
C GLU A 237 -18.73 -10.86 -13.06
N VAL A 238 -19.00 -9.69 -12.48
CA VAL A 238 -17.95 -8.74 -12.05
C VAL A 238 -17.08 -9.38 -10.99
N LYS A 239 -17.67 -10.03 -9.97
CA LYS A 239 -16.93 -10.72 -8.91
C LYS A 239 -16.07 -11.84 -9.47
N GLU A 240 -16.61 -12.70 -10.36
CA GLU A 240 -15.86 -13.79 -10.96
C GLU A 240 -14.71 -13.28 -11.85
N LYS A 241 -14.93 -12.23 -12.63
CA LYS A 241 -13.87 -11.59 -13.42
C LYS A 241 -12.80 -10.96 -12.54
N LYS A 242 -13.19 -10.29 -11.45
CA LYS A 242 -12.28 -9.69 -10.48
C LYS A 242 -11.36 -10.73 -9.87
N ASP A 243 -11.91 -11.83 -9.37
CA ASP A 243 -11.13 -12.93 -8.77
C ASP A 243 -10.12 -13.51 -9.78
N ARG A 244 -10.51 -13.68 -11.04
CA ARG A 244 -9.60 -14.15 -12.11
C ARG A 244 -8.49 -13.14 -12.43
N VAL A 245 -8.77 -11.83 -12.37
CA VAL A 245 -7.75 -10.79 -12.60
C VAL A 245 -6.80 -10.74 -11.41
N GLU A 246 -7.31 -10.84 -10.18
CA GLU A 246 -6.50 -10.93 -8.97
C GLU A 246 -5.56 -12.14 -9.02
N ASP A 247 -6.04 -13.32 -9.38
CA ASP A 247 -5.21 -14.52 -9.58
C ASP A 247 -4.10 -14.30 -10.62
N ALA A 248 -4.45 -13.69 -11.75
CA ALA A 248 -3.48 -13.39 -12.80
C ALA A 248 -2.42 -12.38 -12.35
N MET A 249 -2.81 -11.41 -11.53
CA MET A 249 -1.92 -10.40 -10.95
C MET A 249 -0.95 -11.06 -9.96
N HIS A 250 -1.43 -11.87 -9.03
CA HIS A 250 -0.59 -12.60 -8.08
C HIS A 250 0.40 -13.54 -8.79
N ALA A 251 -0.07 -14.29 -9.78
CA ALA A 251 0.80 -15.14 -10.58
C ALA A 251 1.86 -14.37 -11.37
N THR A 252 1.52 -13.16 -11.87
CA THR A 252 2.46 -12.29 -12.59
C THR A 252 3.49 -11.70 -11.63
N ARG A 253 3.07 -11.30 -10.42
CA ARG A 253 3.96 -10.79 -9.37
C ARG A 253 4.97 -11.87 -8.96
N ALA A 254 4.51 -13.07 -8.62
CA ALA A 254 5.37 -14.19 -8.26
C ALA A 254 6.36 -14.55 -9.40
N ALA A 255 5.91 -14.51 -10.66
CA ALA A 255 6.78 -14.78 -11.80
C ALA A 255 7.89 -13.72 -12.00
N VAL A 256 7.63 -12.46 -11.62
CA VAL A 256 8.63 -11.38 -11.68
C VAL A 256 9.63 -11.47 -10.53
N GLU A 257 9.16 -11.81 -9.33
CA GLU A 257 9.98 -11.89 -8.12
C GLU A 257 10.81 -13.18 -8.06
N GLU A 258 10.23 -14.33 -8.42
CA GLU A 258 10.84 -15.65 -8.26
C GLU A 258 11.21 -16.34 -9.57
N GLY A 259 10.78 -15.79 -10.70
CA GLY A 259 10.96 -16.41 -12.02
C GLY A 259 9.88 -17.43 -12.37
N ILE A 260 10.13 -18.21 -13.43
CA ILE A 260 9.18 -19.21 -13.96
C ILE A 260 9.85 -20.55 -14.19
N VAL A 261 9.06 -21.61 -14.08
CA VAL A 261 9.46 -22.98 -14.43
C VAL A 261 8.48 -23.57 -15.45
N PRO A 262 8.86 -24.62 -16.22
CA PRO A 262 7.95 -25.30 -17.11
C PRO A 262 6.74 -25.87 -16.35
N GLY A 263 5.54 -25.53 -16.83
CA GLY A 263 4.28 -25.97 -16.22
C GLY A 263 3.88 -27.40 -16.57
N GLY A 264 2.67 -27.81 -16.11
CA GLY A 264 2.08 -29.09 -16.45
C GLY A 264 2.81 -30.31 -15.86
N GLY A 265 3.53 -30.12 -14.73
CA GLY A 265 4.32 -31.19 -14.11
C GLY A 265 5.68 -31.45 -14.77
N SER A 266 6.02 -30.75 -15.85
CA SER A 266 7.30 -30.92 -16.56
C SER A 266 8.50 -30.66 -15.69
N ALA A 267 8.46 -29.61 -14.84
CA ALA A 267 9.54 -29.29 -13.92
C ALA A 267 9.84 -30.44 -12.95
N LEU A 268 8.78 -31.08 -12.40
CA LEU A 268 8.92 -32.24 -11.51
C LEU A 268 9.46 -33.46 -12.27
N ALA A 269 9.00 -33.69 -13.51
CA ALA A 269 9.52 -34.77 -14.35
C ALA A 269 11.03 -34.57 -14.65
N TYR A 270 11.46 -33.37 -14.93
CA TYR A 270 12.91 -33.07 -15.10
C TYR A 270 13.69 -33.23 -13.80
N ALA A 271 13.11 -32.84 -12.66
CA ALA A 271 13.74 -32.97 -11.34
C ALA A 271 14.01 -34.44 -10.95
N THR A 272 13.27 -35.43 -11.51
CA THR A 272 13.54 -36.86 -11.26
C THR A 272 14.94 -37.28 -11.70
N ASN A 273 15.54 -36.58 -12.69
CA ASN A 273 16.90 -36.88 -13.15
C ASN A 273 17.93 -36.53 -12.06
N SER A 274 17.67 -35.50 -11.26
CA SER A 274 18.54 -35.07 -10.15
C SER A 274 18.53 -36.07 -8.99
N LEU A 275 17.44 -36.86 -8.82
CA LEU A 275 17.35 -37.88 -7.77
C LEU A 275 18.36 -39.00 -7.98
N LYS A 276 18.80 -39.29 -9.24
CA LYS A 276 19.80 -40.29 -9.54
C LYS A 276 21.19 -40.00 -8.93
N SER A 277 21.44 -38.75 -8.61
CA SER A 277 22.71 -38.29 -7.99
C SER A 277 22.66 -38.20 -6.46
N VAL A 278 21.47 -38.35 -5.87
CA VAL A 278 21.30 -38.27 -4.40
C VAL A 278 21.74 -39.58 -3.78
N LYS A 279 22.84 -39.55 -3.04
CA LYS A 279 23.26 -40.68 -2.20
C LYS A 279 22.39 -40.70 -0.93
N THR A 280 21.53 -41.68 -0.79
CA THR A 280 20.81 -41.91 0.48
C THR A 280 21.80 -42.47 1.49
N ALA A 281 21.85 -41.85 2.68
CA ALA A 281 22.55 -42.42 3.83
C ALA A 281 21.69 -43.57 4.35
N ASN A 282 22.04 -44.79 3.97
CA ASN A 282 21.62 -46.01 4.65
C ASN A 282 22.83 -46.59 5.34
#